data_9ad728ad21bdb33e20eb25dad5581a78
#
_entry.id   9ad728ad21bdb33e20eb25dad5581a78
#
_cell.length_a   1.000
_cell.length_b   1.000
_cell.length_c   1.000
_cell.angle_alpha   90.00
_cell.angle_beta   90.00
_cell.angle_gamma   90.00
#
_symmetry.space_group_name_H-M   'P 1'
#
loop_
_entity.id
_entity.type
_entity.pdbx_description
1 polymer ?
#
loop_
_entity_poly.entity_id
_entity_poly.type
_entity_poly.pdbx_seq_one_letter_code
_entity_poly.pdbx_strand_id
1 'polypeptide(L)'
;MHSIKKQQELELEIASLAFGGQGVARVDDFVIFVEGALPGQKVKARITKKKKSFAQARLLDVLRESPHAVMPRCVHFQHCGGCRLQHLDYAEQIRQKGQQVEDILRRLGGLDNFEIFPTLPSEQIYYYRNKMEFSFSRQRWLTPQEIESAEKITKETHYLGLHAKGFYEKVVDLNECHLVSPVAIEILKTVREIARQSGLPVYSTSDHQGFWRFLVVRPGAGTNDLMVNIVTFEHQPEIARHLKKELLTKFPHITSLINGVTRSKSSVAFCEEEFLLAG
;
A
#
# COMPACT_ATOMS: atom_id res chain seq x y z
N MET A 1 -5.57 5.40 38.78
CA MET A 1 -5.43 4.81 37.43
C MET A 1 -6.74 5.00 36.67
N HIS A 2 -6.76 5.88 35.70
CA HIS A 2 -7.93 6.03 34.81
C HIS A 2 -8.06 4.75 33.96
N SER A 3 -9.15 4.00 34.17
CA SER A 3 -9.37 2.77 33.40
C SER A 3 -9.73 3.12 31.96
N ILE A 4 -8.76 3.02 31.04
CA ILE A 4 -9.02 3.18 29.59
C ILE A 4 -10.03 2.14 29.14
N LYS A 5 -11.07 2.59 28.39
CA LYS A 5 -12.17 1.72 27.90
C LYS A 5 -12.21 1.74 26.37
N LYS A 6 -12.71 0.64 25.78
CA LYS A 6 -13.02 0.60 24.33
C LYS A 6 -14.08 1.67 24.02
N GLN A 7 -13.97 2.32 22.84
CA GLN A 7 -14.78 3.44 22.37
C GLN A 7 -14.59 4.76 23.12
N GLN A 8 -13.73 4.81 24.13
CA GLN A 8 -13.39 6.05 24.81
C GLN A 8 -12.61 6.98 23.87
N GLU A 9 -12.93 8.26 23.89
CA GLU A 9 -12.18 9.31 23.23
C GLU A 9 -11.19 9.93 24.21
N LEU A 10 -9.97 10.16 23.76
CA LEU A 10 -8.88 10.72 24.54
C LEU A 10 -8.15 11.77 23.73
N GLU A 11 -7.68 12.81 24.39
CA GLU A 11 -6.64 13.69 23.87
C GLU A 11 -5.28 13.09 24.20
N LEU A 12 -4.42 12.94 23.20
CA LEU A 12 -3.14 12.25 23.31
C LEU A 12 -2.03 13.08 22.67
N GLU A 13 -0.88 13.14 23.35
CA GLU A 13 0.36 13.66 22.78
C GLU A 13 1.16 12.49 22.18
N ILE A 14 1.54 12.63 20.92
CA ILE A 14 2.27 11.59 20.20
C ILE A 14 3.77 11.83 20.37
N ALA A 15 4.43 10.94 21.08
CA ALA A 15 5.84 11.06 21.44
C ALA A 15 6.78 10.50 20.36
N SER A 16 6.40 9.40 19.69
CA SER A 16 7.27 8.69 18.74
C SER A 16 6.43 7.86 17.76
N LEU A 17 7.10 7.14 16.84
CA LEU A 17 6.50 6.12 15.98
C LEU A 17 6.90 4.72 16.45
N ALA A 18 5.91 3.83 16.50
CA ALA A 18 6.17 2.40 16.59
C ALA A 18 6.60 1.82 15.23
N PHE A 19 7.23 0.65 15.26
CA PHE A 19 7.46 -0.13 14.05
C PHE A 19 6.14 -0.37 13.31
N GLY A 20 6.13 -0.06 12.01
CA GLY A 20 4.92 -0.08 11.20
C GLY A 20 4.20 1.27 11.10
N GLY A 21 4.70 2.35 11.74
CA GLY A 21 4.29 3.74 11.48
C GLY A 21 3.05 4.19 12.25
N GLN A 22 2.69 3.55 13.35
CA GLN A 22 1.67 4.05 14.28
C GLN A 22 2.29 5.05 15.27
N GLY A 23 1.61 6.16 15.53
CA GLY A 23 2.00 7.09 16.59
C GLY A 23 1.90 6.44 17.95
N VAL A 24 2.87 6.72 18.84
CA VAL A 24 2.93 6.20 20.21
C VAL A 24 2.60 7.32 21.18
N ALA A 25 1.55 7.11 21.97
CA ALA A 25 1.22 7.94 23.13
C ALA A 25 1.24 7.12 24.42
N ARG A 26 1.32 7.80 25.56
CA ARG A 26 1.20 7.20 26.89
C ARG A 26 0.18 7.96 27.73
N VAL A 27 -0.62 7.22 28.46
CA VAL A 27 -1.49 7.75 29.52
C VAL A 27 -1.11 7.01 30.79
N ASP A 28 -0.57 7.70 31.77
CA ASP A 28 0.22 7.13 32.84
C ASP A 28 1.19 6.11 32.24
N ASP A 29 1.64 5.10 32.54
CA ASP A 29 2.58 4.20 31.84
C ASP A 29 1.92 3.30 30.76
N PHE A 30 0.63 3.51 30.47
CA PHE A 30 -0.09 2.67 29.52
C PHE A 30 0.09 3.16 28.07
N VAL A 31 0.56 2.27 27.20
CA VAL A 31 0.88 2.60 25.80
C VAL A 31 -0.38 2.58 24.93
N ILE A 32 -0.53 3.61 24.09
CA ILE A 32 -1.59 3.71 23.10
C ILE A 32 -0.97 3.92 21.71
N PHE A 33 -1.28 3.03 20.77
CA PHE A 33 -0.89 3.15 19.37
C PHE A 33 -2.01 3.84 18.60
N VAL A 34 -1.69 4.94 17.93
CA VAL A 34 -2.65 5.74 17.16
C VAL A 34 -2.32 5.65 15.68
N GLU A 35 -3.21 5.06 14.88
CA GLU A 35 -2.99 4.93 13.45
C GLU A 35 -3.08 6.28 12.74
N GLY A 36 -2.06 6.60 11.92
CA GLY A 36 -2.00 7.82 11.12
C GLY A 36 -1.54 9.07 11.87
N ALA A 37 -1.24 8.98 13.17
CA ALA A 37 -0.73 10.10 13.97
C ALA A 37 0.79 10.20 13.89
N LEU A 38 1.30 11.44 13.93
CA LEU A 38 2.72 11.79 13.81
C LEU A 38 3.33 12.25 15.13
N PRO A 39 4.64 12.01 15.34
CA PRO A 39 5.36 12.56 16.49
C PRO A 39 5.23 14.08 16.59
N GLY A 40 5.01 14.59 17.80
CA GLY A 40 4.81 16.01 18.07
C GLY A 40 3.38 16.51 17.88
N GLN A 41 2.46 15.68 17.34
CA GLN A 41 1.05 16.02 17.30
C GLN A 41 0.39 15.92 18.68
N LYS A 42 -0.59 16.79 18.94
CA LYS A 42 -1.66 16.57 19.90
C LYS A 42 -2.91 16.17 19.14
N VAL A 43 -3.50 15.03 19.47
CA VAL A 43 -4.60 14.45 18.70
C VAL A 43 -5.76 14.05 19.59
N LYS A 44 -6.98 14.09 19.03
CA LYS A 44 -8.14 13.41 19.57
C LYS A 44 -8.26 12.05 18.92
N ALA A 45 -8.29 10.97 19.73
CA ALA A 45 -8.32 9.61 19.22
C ALA A 45 -9.32 8.75 19.99
N ARG A 46 -9.93 7.78 19.29
CA ARG A 46 -10.91 6.84 19.85
C ARG A 46 -10.30 5.46 20.00
N ILE A 47 -10.38 4.88 21.19
CA ILE A 47 -9.87 3.53 21.48
C ILE A 47 -10.70 2.50 20.72
N THR A 48 -10.06 1.78 19.79
CA THR A 48 -10.69 0.72 18.99
C THR A 48 -10.50 -0.66 19.60
N LYS A 49 -9.32 -0.89 20.21
CA LYS A 49 -8.97 -2.17 20.83
C LYS A 49 -8.17 -1.94 22.10
N LYS A 50 -8.49 -2.68 23.16
CA LYS A 50 -7.74 -2.69 24.43
C LYS A 50 -7.20 -4.08 24.70
N LYS A 51 -5.94 -4.16 25.08
CA LYS A 51 -5.22 -5.34 25.59
C LYS A 51 -4.76 -5.08 27.02
N LYS A 52 -4.14 -6.06 27.65
CA LYS A 52 -3.65 -5.94 29.05
C LYS A 52 -2.55 -4.87 29.17
N SER A 53 -1.63 -4.79 28.20
CA SER A 53 -0.44 -3.93 28.21
C SER A 53 -0.49 -2.73 27.25
N PHE A 54 -1.46 -2.65 26.35
CA PHE A 54 -1.58 -1.56 25.38
C PHE A 54 -2.99 -1.40 24.85
N ALA A 55 -3.26 -0.26 24.19
CA ALA A 55 -4.45 -0.06 23.37
C ALA A 55 -4.10 0.36 21.94
N GLN A 56 -5.04 0.18 21.02
CA GLN A 56 -5.03 0.75 19.69
C GLN A 56 -6.14 1.79 19.59
N ALA A 57 -5.84 2.89 18.93
CA ALA A 57 -6.78 3.97 18.73
C ALA A 57 -6.80 4.43 17.26
N ARG A 58 -7.93 4.93 16.85
CA ARG A 58 -8.12 5.59 15.56
C ARG A 58 -8.06 7.10 15.79
N LEU A 59 -7.28 7.78 14.97
CA LEU A 59 -7.25 9.24 14.89
C LEU A 59 -8.63 9.78 14.49
N LEU A 60 -9.14 10.75 15.25
CA LEU A 60 -10.38 11.47 14.94
C LEU A 60 -10.08 12.87 14.43
N ASP A 61 -9.19 13.59 15.15
CA ASP A 61 -8.85 14.97 14.85
C ASP A 61 -7.41 15.29 15.27
N VAL A 62 -6.78 16.24 14.60
CA VAL A 62 -5.46 16.78 14.95
C VAL A 62 -5.66 18.14 15.61
N LEU A 63 -5.45 18.19 16.94
CA LEU A 63 -5.64 19.40 17.74
C LEU A 63 -4.44 20.35 17.65
N ARG A 64 -3.25 19.82 17.44
CA ARG A 64 -2.01 20.55 17.18
C ARG A 64 -1.15 19.74 16.22
N GLU A 65 -0.71 20.38 15.12
CA GLU A 65 0.12 19.73 14.13
C GLU A 65 1.54 19.42 14.62
N SER A 66 2.16 18.45 13.97
CA SER A 66 3.58 18.15 14.13
C SER A 66 4.42 19.20 13.40
N PRO A 67 5.54 19.65 13.99
CA PRO A 67 6.49 20.51 13.29
C PRO A 67 7.15 19.80 12.09
N HIS A 68 7.04 18.49 12.01
CA HIS A 68 7.58 17.65 10.93
C HIS A 68 6.51 17.15 9.96
N ALA A 69 5.27 17.64 10.06
CA ALA A 69 4.23 17.30 9.12
C ALA A 69 4.48 17.94 7.76
N VAL A 70 4.30 17.17 6.69
CA VAL A 70 4.40 17.63 5.31
C VAL A 70 3.21 17.16 4.49
N MET A 71 2.87 17.89 3.43
CA MET A 71 1.83 17.46 2.50
C MET A 71 2.27 16.20 1.75
N PRO A 72 1.50 15.10 1.79
CA PRO A 72 1.80 13.91 1.01
C PRO A 72 1.80 14.21 -0.49
N ARG A 73 2.79 13.71 -1.22
CA ARG A 73 2.88 13.87 -2.67
C ARG A 73 1.77 13.12 -3.42
N CYS A 74 1.37 11.95 -2.93
CA CYS A 74 0.42 11.05 -3.58
C CYS A 74 -1.03 11.39 -3.20
N VAL A 75 -1.89 11.63 -4.17
CA VAL A 75 -3.33 11.89 -3.95
C VAL A 75 -4.07 10.73 -3.29
N HIS A 76 -3.54 9.50 -3.42
CA HIS A 76 -4.14 8.30 -2.85
C HIS A 76 -3.67 7.99 -1.43
N PHE A 77 -2.76 8.79 -0.85
CA PHE A 77 -2.06 8.46 0.41
C PHE A 77 -3.00 8.14 1.56
N GLN A 78 -4.11 8.86 1.71
CA GLN A 78 -5.04 8.66 2.82
C GLN A 78 -5.72 7.28 2.79
N HIS A 79 -5.96 6.74 1.61
CA HIS A 79 -6.79 5.55 1.41
C HIS A 79 -5.99 4.32 0.96
N CYS A 80 -4.86 4.54 0.26
CA CYS A 80 -4.04 3.46 -0.27
C CYS A 80 -3.20 2.78 0.83
N GLY A 81 -3.19 1.45 0.86
CA GLY A 81 -2.38 0.64 1.78
C GLY A 81 -0.88 0.61 1.48
N GLY A 82 -0.43 1.21 0.35
CA GLY A 82 0.96 1.14 -0.10
C GLY A 82 1.95 2.00 0.69
N CYS A 83 1.49 3.10 1.32
CA CYS A 83 2.34 4.05 2.05
C CYS A 83 1.80 4.38 3.44
N ARG A 84 2.71 4.66 4.39
CA ARG A 84 2.33 4.98 5.77
C ARG A 84 2.82 6.34 6.26
N LEU A 85 3.92 6.86 5.72
CA LEU A 85 4.65 8.00 6.29
C LEU A 85 4.89 9.15 5.30
N GLN A 86 4.18 9.24 4.17
CA GLN A 86 4.38 10.34 3.21
C GLN A 86 4.04 11.73 3.78
N HIS A 87 3.30 11.79 4.88
CA HIS A 87 2.92 13.02 5.58
C HIS A 87 3.91 13.42 6.69
N LEU A 88 5.03 12.70 6.82
CA LEU A 88 6.13 13.02 7.73
C LEU A 88 7.36 13.40 6.94
N ASP A 89 8.05 14.47 7.33
CA ASP A 89 9.34 14.86 6.75
C ASP A 89 10.34 13.70 6.73
N TYR A 90 11.13 13.60 5.64
CA TYR A 90 12.00 12.45 5.44
C TYR A 90 13.15 12.37 6.48
N ALA A 91 13.71 13.51 6.89
CA ALA A 91 14.74 13.52 7.93
C ALA A 91 14.18 12.99 9.25
N GLU A 92 12.94 13.37 9.59
CA GLU A 92 12.26 12.83 10.77
C GLU A 92 11.92 11.36 10.62
N GLN A 93 11.54 10.87 9.41
CA GLN A 93 11.37 9.42 9.18
C GLN A 93 12.66 8.64 9.48
N ILE A 94 13.81 9.15 9.05
CA ILE A 94 15.14 8.55 9.31
C ILE A 94 15.44 8.53 10.79
N ARG A 95 15.23 9.66 11.49
CA ARG A 95 15.42 9.75 12.94
C ARG A 95 14.54 8.76 13.71
N GLN A 96 13.26 8.67 13.35
CA GLN A 96 12.32 7.73 13.99
C GLN A 96 12.70 6.27 13.74
N LYS A 97 13.22 5.93 12.56
CA LYS A 97 13.69 4.56 12.27
C LYS A 97 14.91 4.19 13.11
N GLY A 98 15.87 5.10 13.28
CA GLY A 98 16.99 4.89 14.18
C GLY A 98 16.54 4.65 15.62
N GLN A 99 15.62 5.49 16.11
CA GLN A 99 15.05 5.34 17.46
C GLN A 99 14.32 4.01 17.64
N GLN A 100 13.57 3.54 16.61
CA GLN A 100 12.90 2.24 16.66
C GLN A 100 13.89 1.08 16.78
N VAL A 101 15.01 1.12 16.07
CA VAL A 101 16.06 0.10 16.17
C VAL A 101 16.65 0.09 17.56
N GLU A 102 17.00 1.25 18.11
CA GLU A 102 17.52 1.37 19.48
C GLU A 102 16.53 0.82 20.52
N ASP A 103 15.28 1.24 20.45
CA ASP A 103 14.22 0.78 21.37
C ASP A 103 14.02 -0.75 21.31
N ILE A 104 14.09 -1.35 20.10
CA ILE A 104 13.95 -2.79 19.92
C ILE A 104 15.15 -3.51 20.54
N LEU A 105 16.36 -3.08 20.25
CA LEU A 105 17.58 -3.72 20.78
C LEU A 105 17.63 -3.64 22.31
N ARG A 106 17.33 -2.47 22.90
CA ARG A 106 17.33 -2.30 24.36
C ARG A 106 16.19 -3.06 25.03
N ARG A 107 14.94 -2.84 24.58
CA ARG A 107 13.76 -3.30 25.33
C ARG A 107 13.39 -4.76 25.03
N LEU A 108 13.55 -5.22 23.80
CA LEU A 108 13.23 -6.59 23.41
C LEU A 108 14.48 -7.47 23.35
N GLY A 109 15.60 -6.93 22.89
CA GLY A 109 16.87 -7.62 22.83
C GLY A 109 17.59 -7.71 24.16
N GLY A 110 17.27 -6.85 25.14
CA GLY A 110 17.97 -6.78 26.44
C GLY A 110 19.45 -6.40 26.28
N LEU A 111 19.80 -5.68 25.21
CA LEU A 111 21.15 -5.27 24.91
C LEU A 111 21.40 -3.86 25.45
N ASP A 112 22.44 -3.68 26.29
CA ASP A 112 22.79 -2.40 26.87
C ASP A 112 24.11 -1.83 26.31
N ASN A 113 25.04 -2.68 25.91
CA ASN A 113 26.35 -2.32 25.40
C ASN A 113 26.43 -2.50 23.89
N PHE A 114 25.96 -1.51 23.13
CA PHE A 114 26.11 -1.45 21.68
C PHE A 114 26.18 -0.01 21.21
N GLU A 115 26.84 0.21 20.11
CA GLU A 115 26.88 1.49 19.41
C GLU A 115 25.87 1.46 18.25
N ILE A 116 25.12 2.56 18.12
CA ILE A 116 24.21 2.76 16.99
C ILE A 116 24.77 3.85 16.10
N PHE A 117 25.10 3.47 14.88
CA PHE A 117 25.49 4.43 13.85
C PHE A 117 24.26 5.15 13.30
N PRO A 118 24.42 6.41 12.82
CA PRO A 118 23.34 7.13 12.18
C PRO A 118 22.69 6.33 11.06
N THR A 119 21.36 6.35 11.00
CA THR A 119 20.62 5.67 9.93
C THR A 119 20.97 6.31 8.58
N LEU A 120 21.46 5.51 7.63
CA LEU A 120 21.81 5.98 6.29
C LEU A 120 20.50 6.35 5.53
N PRO A 121 20.40 7.59 5.02
CA PRO A 121 19.28 7.99 4.19
C PRO A 121 19.37 7.37 2.79
N SER A 122 18.23 7.20 2.12
CA SER A 122 18.21 6.91 0.68
C SER A 122 18.34 8.21 -0.11
N GLU A 123 19.16 8.20 -1.16
CA GLU A 123 19.23 9.32 -2.11
C GLU A 123 17.92 9.52 -2.86
N GLN A 124 17.19 8.41 -3.13
CA GLN A 124 15.87 8.42 -3.77
C GLN A 124 14.80 8.06 -2.75
N ILE A 125 13.99 9.03 -2.34
CA ILE A 125 12.87 8.82 -1.41
C ILE A 125 11.58 8.41 -2.12
N TYR A 126 11.52 8.55 -3.45
CA TYR A 126 10.45 8.12 -4.34
C TYR A 126 11.00 7.24 -5.45
N TYR A 127 10.13 6.49 -6.13
CA TYR A 127 10.45 5.64 -7.29
C TYR A 127 11.53 4.56 -7.01
N TYR A 128 11.66 4.15 -5.75
CA TYR A 128 12.68 3.19 -5.31
C TYR A 128 12.22 1.72 -5.37
N ARG A 129 10.91 1.48 -5.52
CA ARG A 129 10.40 0.11 -5.60
C ARG A 129 10.72 -0.50 -6.95
N ASN A 130 11.35 -1.66 -6.92
CA ASN A 130 11.68 -2.49 -8.07
C ASN A 130 10.71 -3.69 -8.25
N LYS A 131 9.62 -3.74 -7.49
CA LYS A 131 8.51 -4.69 -7.64
C LYS A 131 7.21 -4.07 -7.16
N MET A 132 6.20 -4.14 -8.02
CA MET A 132 4.82 -3.83 -7.63
C MET A 132 3.89 -4.95 -8.07
N GLU A 133 3.02 -5.34 -7.14
CA GLU A 133 1.89 -6.24 -7.39
C GLU A 133 0.60 -5.44 -7.25
N PHE A 134 -0.10 -5.28 -8.35
CA PHE A 134 -1.41 -4.64 -8.38
C PHE A 134 -2.48 -5.72 -8.45
N SER A 135 -3.55 -5.53 -7.71
CA SER A 135 -4.68 -6.46 -7.68
C SER A 135 -5.81 -5.94 -8.53
N PHE A 136 -6.38 -6.80 -9.37
CA PHE A 136 -7.69 -6.56 -9.93
C PHE A 136 -8.77 -6.72 -8.87
N SER A 137 -9.83 -5.92 -8.96
CA SER A 137 -11.00 -6.04 -8.08
C SER A 137 -12.26 -5.60 -8.81
N ARG A 138 -13.39 -6.24 -8.48
CA ARG A 138 -14.74 -5.79 -8.88
C ARG A 138 -15.20 -4.58 -8.11
N GLN A 139 -14.49 -4.20 -7.04
CA GLN A 139 -14.86 -3.10 -6.16
C GLN A 139 -13.68 -2.16 -5.94
N ARG A 140 -13.94 -0.85 -6.05
CA ARG A 140 -12.96 0.16 -5.68
C ARG A 140 -13.31 0.83 -4.36
N TRP A 141 -12.31 1.42 -3.74
CA TRP A 141 -12.51 2.36 -2.66
C TRP A 141 -13.15 3.63 -3.19
N LEU A 142 -14.20 4.10 -2.51
CA LEU A 142 -14.84 5.39 -2.76
C LEU A 142 -14.35 6.38 -1.71
N THR A 143 -13.98 7.58 -2.14
CA THR A 143 -13.65 8.66 -1.22
C THR A 143 -14.92 9.20 -0.55
N PRO A 144 -14.81 9.86 0.62
CA PRO A 144 -15.97 10.51 1.24
C PRO A 144 -16.69 11.48 0.30
N GLN A 145 -15.93 12.25 -0.50
CA GLN A 145 -16.47 13.20 -1.47
C GLN A 145 -17.30 12.50 -2.57
N GLU A 146 -16.84 11.35 -3.06
CA GLU A 146 -17.58 10.56 -4.06
C GLU A 146 -18.86 9.94 -3.46
N ILE A 147 -18.83 9.59 -2.19
CA ILE A 147 -20.02 9.07 -1.49
C ILE A 147 -21.05 10.20 -1.28
N GLU A 148 -20.61 11.40 -0.93
CA GLU A 148 -21.47 12.56 -0.68
C GLU A 148 -22.05 13.15 -1.97
N SER A 149 -21.30 13.13 -3.07
CA SER A 149 -21.74 13.71 -4.36
C SER A 149 -22.92 12.96 -4.98
N ALA A 150 -23.26 11.78 -4.48
CA ALA A 150 -24.30 10.89 -5.04
C ALA A 150 -24.22 10.70 -6.57
N GLU A 151 -23.06 11.03 -7.17
CA GLU A 151 -22.81 10.75 -8.58
C GLU A 151 -23.00 9.26 -8.83
N LYS A 152 -23.68 8.94 -9.93
CA LYS A 152 -23.91 7.55 -10.32
C LYS A 152 -22.57 6.85 -10.42
N ILE A 153 -22.22 6.11 -9.39
CA ILE A 153 -21.06 5.22 -9.42
C ILE A 153 -21.28 4.31 -10.62
N THR A 154 -20.43 4.46 -11.61
CA THR A 154 -20.48 3.61 -12.81
C THR A 154 -20.43 2.15 -12.38
N LYS A 155 -21.21 1.29 -13.02
CA LYS A 155 -21.17 -0.18 -12.82
C LYS A 155 -19.89 -0.80 -13.38
N GLU A 156 -18.79 -0.06 -13.34
CA GLU A 156 -17.47 -0.58 -13.71
C GLU A 156 -17.07 -1.68 -12.73
N THR A 157 -16.46 -2.72 -13.22
CA THR A 157 -16.04 -3.88 -12.42
C THR A 157 -14.57 -4.27 -12.64
N HIS A 158 -13.81 -3.44 -13.37
CA HIS A 158 -12.41 -3.70 -13.70
C HIS A 158 -11.52 -2.61 -13.10
N TYR A 159 -11.38 -2.65 -11.80
CA TYR A 159 -10.45 -1.77 -11.08
C TYR A 159 -9.11 -2.47 -10.91
N LEU A 160 -8.00 -1.73 -11.01
CA LEU A 160 -6.65 -2.25 -10.86
C LEU A 160 -5.81 -1.29 -10.01
N GLY A 161 -5.30 -1.81 -8.89
CA GLY A 161 -4.50 -0.98 -7.99
C GLY A 161 -4.04 -1.71 -6.74
N LEU A 162 -3.83 -0.96 -5.67
CA LEU A 162 -3.44 -1.49 -4.37
C LEU A 162 -4.63 -1.54 -3.43
N HIS A 163 -4.64 -2.51 -2.53
CA HIS A 163 -5.70 -2.63 -1.53
C HIS A 163 -5.83 -1.36 -0.69
N ALA A 164 -7.07 -0.96 -0.41
CA ALA A 164 -7.34 0.11 0.52
C ALA A 164 -6.94 -0.28 1.95
N LYS A 165 -6.55 0.70 2.77
CA LYS A 165 -6.12 0.46 4.16
C LYS A 165 -7.18 -0.30 4.93
N GLY A 166 -6.82 -1.49 5.44
CA GLY A 166 -7.71 -2.35 6.24
C GLY A 166 -8.77 -3.13 5.46
N PHE A 167 -8.76 -3.10 4.12
CA PHE A 167 -9.72 -3.81 3.28
C PHE A 167 -9.00 -4.67 2.23
N TYR A 168 -9.34 -5.96 2.18
CA TYR A 168 -8.73 -6.91 1.23
C TYR A 168 -9.50 -7.06 -0.08
N GLU A 169 -10.79 -6.69 -0.11
CA GLU A 169 -11.63 -6.85 -1.30
C GLU A 169 -11.70 -5.60 -2.16
N LYS A 170 -11.38 -4.43 -1.58
CA LYS A 170 -11.46 -3.15 -2.26
C LYS A 170 -10.06 -2.65 -2.61
N VAL A 171 -9.88 -2.21 -3.84
CA VAL A 171 -8.66 -1.54 -4.29
C VAL A 171 -8.87 -0.05 -4.44
N VAL A 172 -7.83 0.72 -4.20
CA VAL A 172 -7.73 2.09 -4.71
C VAL A 172 -7.39 1.97 -6.18
N ASP A 173 -8.28 2.41 -7.06
CA ASP A 173 -8.06 2.39 -8.51
C ASP A 173 -7.01 3.45 -8.88
N LEU A 174 -5.77 2.98 -9.11
CA LEU A 174 -4.62 3.87 -9.15
C LEU A 174 -4.49 4.59 -10.51
N ASN A 175 -4.25 5.88 -10.43
CA ASN A 175 -3.88 6.72 -11.58
C ASN A 175 -2.45 7.26 -11.46
N GLU A 176 -1.88 7.23 -10.26
CA GLU A 176 -0.50 7.57 -9.96
C GLU A 176 0.05 6.72 -8.81
N CYS A 177 1.37 6.54 -8.78
CA CYS A 177 2.09 5.99 -7.63
C CYS A 177 3.54 6.49 -7.66
N HIS A 178 3.98 7.10 -6.57
CA HIS A 178 5.34 7.61 -6.44
C HIS A 178 6.33 6.61 -5.83
N LEU A 179 5.93 5.36 -5.63
CA LEU A 179 6.83 4.30 -5.15
C LEU A 179 7.55 3.59 -6.28
N VAL A 180 6.91 3.47 -7.45
CA VAL A 180 7.41 2.77 -8.62
C VAL A 180 7.59 3.76 -9.78
N SER A 181 8.39 3.40 -10.77
CA SER A 181 8.62 4.23 -11.96
C SER A 181 7.31 4.61 -12.66
N PRO A 182 7.20 5.81 -13.26
CA PRO A 182 6.00 6.24 -13.96
C PRO A 182 5.53 5.27 -15.04
N VAL A 183 6.48 4.60 -15.73
CA VAL A 183 6.15 3.61 -16.77
C VAL A 183 5.31 2.44 -16.22
N ALA A 184 5.52 2.03 -14.97
CA ALA A 184 4.73 0.97 -14.36
C ALA A 184 3.24 1.37 -14.19
N ILE A 185 2.97 2.65 -13.96
CA ILE A 185 1.60 3.17 -13.88
C ILE A 185 0.96 3.27 -15.26
N GLU A 186 1.72 3.64 -16.28
CA GLU A 186 1.21 3.63 -17.67
C GLU A 186 0.90 2.21 -18.16
N ILE A 187 1.73 1.23 -17.78
CA ILE A 187 1.45 -0.20 -18.00
C ILE A 187 0.16 -0.61 -17.28
N LEU A 188 0.01 -0.24 -16.00
CA LEU A 188 -1.20 -0.52 -15.23
C LEU A 188 -2.45 0.03 -15.91
N LYS A 189 -2.45 1.29 -16.34
CA LYS A 189 -3.56 1.92 -17.05
C LYS A 189 -3.90 1.17 -18.36
N THR A 190 -2.87 0.78 -19.09
CA THR A 190 -3.03 0.04 -20.38
C THR A 190 -3.63 -1.34 -20.13
N VAL A 191 -3.10 -2.11 -19.17
CA VAL A 191 -3.61 -3.45 -18.82
C VAL A 191 -5.04 -3.37 -18.30
N ARG A 192 -5.35 -2.38 -17.47
CA ARG A 192 -6.72 -2.14 -16.98
C ARG A 192 -7.71 -1.89 -18.13
N GLU A 193 -7.30 -1.10 -19.11
CA GLU A 193 -8.14 -0.81 -20.28
C GLU A 193 -8.35 -2.05 -21.15
N ILE A 194 -7.29 -2.83 -21.41
CA ILE A 194 -7.40 -4.13 -22.10
C ILE A 194 -8.36 -5.07 -21.36
N ALA A 195 -8.28 -5.11 -20.04
CA ALA A 195 -9.17 -5.93 -19.23
C ALA A 195 -10.64 -5.51 -19.37
N ARG A 196 -10.92 -4.21 -19.38
CA ARG A 196 -12.28 -3.65 -19.61
C ARG A 196 -12.83 -4.04 -20.98
N GLN A 197 -12.01 -3.89 -22.01
CA GLN A 197 -12.40 -4.17 -23.40
C GLN A 197 -12.57 -5.67 -23.68
N SER A 198 -11.92 -6.53 -22.91
CA SER A 198 -11.97 -7.99 -23.10
C SER A 198 -13.35 -8.60 -22.80
N GLY A 199 -14.16 -7.95 -21.99
CA GLY A 199 -15.42 -8.50 -21.49
C GLY A 199 -15.27 -9.66 -20.49
N LEU A 200 -14.02 -10.09 -20.18
CA LEU A 200 -13.75 -11.18 -19.24
C LEU A 200 -13.81 -10.67 -17.80
N PRO A 201 -14.47 -11.40 -16.88
CA PRO A 201 -14.71 -10.93 -15.54
C PRO A 201 -13.43 -10.85 -14.70
N VAL A 202 -13.37 -9.88 -13.79
CA VAL A 202 -12.34 -9.83 -12.74
C VAL A 202 -12.60 -10.94 -11.72
N TYR A 203 -11.52 -11.59 -11.27
CA TYR A 203 -11.58 -12.60 -10.22
C TYR A 203 -12.00 -11.98 -8.89
N SER A 204 -12.90 -12.67 -8.20
CA SER A 204 -13.35 -12.29 -6.86
C SER A 204 -12.98 -13.35 -5.84
N THR A 205 -12.50 -12.90 -4.68
CA THR A 205 -12.16 -13.76 -3.54
C THR A 205 -13.40 -14.28 -2.82
N SER A 206 -14.58 -13.71 -3.05
CA SER A 206 -15.83 -14.13 -2.41
C SER A 206 -16.46 -15.36 -3.08
N ASP A 207 -16.43 -15.43 -4.40
CA ASP A 207 -17.00 -16.55 -5.18
C ASP A 207 -15.93 -17.43 -5.86
N HIS A 208 -14.67 -16.99 -5.84
CA HIS A 208 -13.53 -17.64 -6.48
C HIS A 208 -13.69 -17.82 -8.00
N GLN A 209 -14.38 -16.88 -8.65
CA GLN A 209 -14.61 -16.89 -10.08
C GLN A 209 -14.10 -15.61 -10.73
N GLY A 210 -13.72 -15.71 -12.01
CA GLY A 210 -13.24 -14.63 -12.84
C GLY A 210 -11.88 -14.91 -13.45
N PHE A 211 -11.46 -14.08 -14.38
CA PHE A 211 -10.27 -14.26 -15.21
C PHE A 211 -9.09 -13.39 -14.74
N TRP A 212 -9.26 -12.06 -14.64
CA TRP A 212 -8.21 -11.11 -14.31
C TRP A 212 -7.88 -11.12 -12.81
N ARG A 213 -6.59 -11.34 -12.43
CA ARG A 213 -6.21 -11.46 -11.02
C ARG A 213 -5.21 -10.40 -10.58
N PHE A 214 -4.01 -10.37 -11.18
CA PHE A 214 -2.94 -9.47 -10.75
C PHE A 214 -2.17 -8.94 -11.96
N LEU A 215 -1.50 -7.81 -11.74
CA LEU A 215 -0.45 -7.28 -12.58
C LEU A 215 0.81 -7.12 -11.74
N VAL A 216 1.89 -7.77 -12.16
CA VAL A 216 3.21 -7.61 -11.52
C VAL A 216 4.12 -6.87 -12.48
N VAL A 217 4.71 -5.77 -12.01
CA VAL A 217 5.70 -5.00 -12.78
C VAL A 217 7.00 -4.96 -11.99
N ARG A 218 8.11 -5.33 -12.62
CA ARG A 218 9.43 -5.37 -12.01
C ARG A 218 10.46 -4.65 -12.89
N PRO A 219 10.71 -3.36 -12.68
CA PRO A 219 11.84 -2.68 -13.29
C PRO A 219 13.14 -3.17 -12.63
N GLY A 220 14.17 -3.41 -13.43
CA GLY A 220 15.49 -3.75 -12.95
C GLY A 220 16.15 -2.56 -12.25
N ALA A 221 16.73 -2.79 -11.07
CA ALA A 221 17.53 -1.78 -10.40
C ALA A 221 18.96 -1.85 -10.95
N GLY A 222 19.41 -0.79 -11.62
CA GLY A 222 20.75 -0.72 -12.23
C GLY A 222 20.88 -1.41 -13.59
N THR A 223 19.77 -1.91 -14.15
CA THR A 223 19.69 -2.41 -15.53
C THR A 223 18.52 -1.73 -16.26
N ASN A 224 18.44 -1.92 -17.57
CA ASN A 224 17.31 -1.43 -18.37
C ASN A 224 16.18 -2.48 -18.51
N ASP A 225 16.20 -3.52 -17.67
CA ASP A 225 15.21 -4.57 -17.74
C ASP A 225 13.86 -4.14 -17.19
N LEU A 226 12.82 -4.61 -17.83
CA LEU A 226 11.45 -4.40 -17.40
C LEU A 226 10.64 -5.69 -17.61
N MET A 227 10.32 -6.36 -16.51
CA MET A 227 9.44 -7.52 -16.53
C MET A 227 8.01 -7.10 -16.23
N VAL A 228 7.07 -7.60 -17.04
CA VAL A 228 5.62 -7.47 -16.83
C VAL A 228 5.00 -8.86 -16.82
N ASN A 229 4.32 -9.21 -15.72
CA ASN A 229 3.57 -10.46 -15.61
C ASN A 229 2.10 -10.14 -15.35
N ILE A 230 1.23 -10.55 -16.28
CA ILE A 230 -0.21 -10.46 -16.14
C ILE A 230 -0.73 -11.81 -15.64
N VAL A 231 -1.26 -11.83 -14.43
CA VAL A 231 -1.73 -13.06 -13.78
C VAL A 231 -3.23 -13.21 -14.01
N THR A 232 -3.60 -14.36 -14.59
CA THR A 232 -4.98 -14.71 -14.93
C THR A 232 -5.37 -16.04 -14.30
N PHE A 233 -6.64 -16.39 -14.30
CA PHE A 233 -7.13 -17.68 -13.81
C PHE A 233 -6.79 -18.84 -14.75
N GLU A 234 -6.72 -18.57 -16.04
CA GLU A 234 -6.38 -19.51 -17.10
C GLU A 234 -5.64 -18.80 -18.24
N HIS A 235 -4.94 -19.55 -19.07
CA HIS A 235 -4.32 -19.03 -20.28
C HIS A 235 -5.32 -19.01 -21.45
N GLN A 236 -5.56 -17.82 -22.01
CA GLN A 236 -6.35 -17.66 -23.24
C GLN A 236 -5.46 -17.07 -24.35
N PRO A 237 -5.13 -17.86 -25.40
CA PRO A 237 -4.17 -17.45 -26.44
C PRO A 237 -4.53 -16.15 -27.17
N GLU A 238 -5.82 -15.85 -27.31
CA GLU A 238 -6.28 -14.62 -27.98
C GLU A 238 -6.00 -13.39 -27.13
N ILE A 239 -6.31 -13.47 -25.82
CA ILE A 239 -6.00 -12.41 -24.87
C ILE A 239 -4.49 -12.23 -24.75
N ALA A 240 -3.73 -13.31 -24.68
CA ALA A 240 -2.26 -13.27 -24.60
C ALA A 240 -1.65 -12.59 -25.84
N ARG A 241 -2.13 -12.89 -27.04
CA ARG A 241 -1.71 -12.22 -28.28
C ARG A 241 -2.06 -10.73 -28.28
N HIS A 242 -3.25 -10.37 -27.82
CA HIS A 242 -3.67 -8.98 -27.73
C HIS A 242 -2.81 -8.21 -26.71
N LEU A 243 -2.59 -8.75 -25.52
CA LEU A 243 -1.69 -8.18 -24.50
C LEU A 243 -0.28 -7.96 -25.05
N LYS A 244 0.29 -8.98 -25.72
CA LYS A 244 1.61 -8.88 -26.36
C LYS A 244 1.67 -7.71 -27.34
N LYS A 245 0.71 -7.64 -28.28
CA LYS A 245 0.67 -6.61 -29.30
C LYS A 245 0.58 -5.22 -28.70
N GLU A 246 -0.40 -4.98 -27.84
CA GLU A 246 -0.66 -3.65 -27.27
C GLU A 246 0.48 -3.18 -26.35
N LEU A 247 0.97 -4.07 -25.48
CA LEU A 247 2.02 -3.71 -24.52
C LEU A 247 3.37 -3.48 -25.22
N LEU A 248 3.79 -4.33 -26.16
CA LEU A 248 5.07 -4.14 -26.84
C LEU A 248 5.04 -2.97 -27.83
N THR A 249 3.90 -2.67 -28.43
CA THR A 249 3.75 -1.48 -29.27
C THR A 249 3.90 -0.19 -28.44
N LYS A 250 3.28 -0.13 -27.27
CA LYS A 250 3.31 1.06 -26.43
C LYS A 250 4.56 1.15 -25.54
N PHE A 251 5.10 0.00 -25.14
CA PHE A 251 6.26 -0.11 -24.25
C PHE A 251 7.32 -1.06 -24.85
N PRO A 252 8.04 -0.63 -25.89
CA PRO A 252 9.01 -1.49 -26.60
C PRO A 252 10.22 -1.89 -25.75
N HIS A 253 10.41 -1.25 -24.61
CA HIS A 253 11.48 -1.55 -23.64
C HIS A 253 11.11 -2.63 -22.61
N ILE A 254 9.93 -3.26 -22.72
CA ILE A 254 9.64 -4.48 -21.96
C ILE A 254 10.58 -5.59 -22.42
N THR A 255 11.45 -6.06 -21.50
CA THR A 255 12.41 -7.13 -21.79
C THR A 255 11.87 -8.52 -21.47
N SER A 256 10.80 -8.63 -20.66
CA SER A 256 10.13 -9.90 -20.37
C SER A 256 8.65 -9.65 -20.16
N LEU A 257 7.81 -10.28 -20.99
CA LEU A 257 6.37 -10.23 -20.90
C LEU A 257 5.83 -11.64 -20.66
N ILE A 258 5.13 -11.85 -19.55
CA ILE A 258 4.65 -13.15 -19.11
C ILE A 258 3.13 -13.10 -18.90
N ASN A 259 2.44 -14.18 -19.25
CA ASN A 259 1.12 -14.47 -18.72
C ASN A 259 1.26 -15.59 -17.68
N GLY A 260 1.16 -15.22 -16.41
CA GLY A 260 1.09 -16.18 -15.32
C GLY A 260 -0.32 -16.70 -15.11
N VAL A 261 -0.44 -17.98 -14.76
CA VAL A 261 -1.73 -18.61 -14.46
C VAL A 261 -1.73 -19.10 -13.02
N THR A 262 -2.81 -18.80 -12.30
CA THR A 262 -3.02 -19.37 -10.96
C THR A 262 -4.51 -19.63 -10.70
N ARG A 263 -4.79 -20.85 -10.25
CA ARG A 263 -6.14 -21.29 -9.80
C ARG A 263 -6.24 -21.29 -8.28
N SER A 264 -5.13 -21.00 -7.60
CA SER A 264 -5.09 -20.91 -6.15
C SER A 264 -6.09 -19.89 -5.61
N LYS A 265 -6.74 -20.18 -4.50
CA LYS A 265 -7.61 -19.25 -3.77
C LYS A 265 -6.84 -18.15 -3.02
N SER A 266 -5.54 -18.26 -2.99
CA SER A 266 -4.63 -17.29 -2.36
C SER A 266 -4.70 -15.93 -3.05
N SER A 267 -4.59 -14.86 -2.26
CA SER A 267 -4.51 -13.48 -2.73
C SER A 267 -3.06 -13.05 -3.02
N VAL A 268 -2.22 -13.99 -3.46
CA VAL A 268 -0.81 -13.76 -3.82
C VAL A 268 -0.62 -14.00 -5.31
N ALA A 269 0.19 -13.19 -5.96
CA ALA A 269 0.52 -13.29 -7.38
C ALA A 269 1.57 -14.42 -7.65
N PHE A 270 1.34 -15.60 -7.06
CA PHE A 270 2.14 -16.80 -7.35
C PHE A 270 1.48 -17.57 -8.50
N CYS A 271 2.28 -17.93 -9.51
CA CYS A 271 1.81 -18.63 -10.69
C CYS A 271 2.13 -20.12 -10.62
N GLU A 272 1.16 -20.97 -10.98
CA GLU A 272 1.31 -22.41 -11.14
C GLU A 272 1.87 -22.76 -12.51
N GLU A 273 1.54 -21.92 -13.52
CA GLU A 273 2.01 -22.02 -14.89
C GLU A 273 2.44 -20.64 -15.39
N GLU A 274 3.42 -20.59 -16.26
CA GLU A 274 3.90 -19.34 -16.87
C GLU A 274 4.09 -19.49 -18.37
N PHE A 275 3.54 -18.57 -19.13
CA PHE A 275 3.63 -18.49 -20.59
C PHE A 275 4.43 -17.27 -20.98
N LEU A 276 5.65 -17.47 -21.50
CA LEU A 276 6.47 -16.38 -22.01
C LEU A 276 5.85 -15.84 -23.31
N LEU A 277 5.40 -14.58 -23.27
CA LEU A 277 4.82 -13.92 -24.43
C LEU A 277 5.88 -13.20 -25.26
N ALA A 278 6.90 -12.63 -24.60
CA ALA A 278 8.05 -11.99 -25.24
C ALA A 278 9.23 -11.91 -24.25
N GLY A 279 10.45 -11.91 -24.77
CA GLY A 279 11.72 -11.85 -24.04
C GLY A 279 12.63 -13.01 -24.30
#